data_faeb414d2e352299bb8480aa6d8b1e84
#
_entry.id   faeb414d2e352299bb8480aa6d8b1e84
#
_cell.length_a   1.000
_cell.length_b   1.000
_cell.length_c   1.000
_cell.angle_alpha   90.00
_cell.angle_beta   90.00
_cell.angle_gamma   90.00
#
_symmetry.space_group_name_H-M   'P 1'
#
loop_
_entity.id
_entity.type
_entity.pdbx_description
1 polymer ?
#
loop_
_entity_poly.entity_id
_entity_poly.type
_entity_poly.pdbx_seq_one_letter_code
_entity_poly.pdbx_strand_id
1 'polypeptide(L)'
;MALMPSDLQANIRTLLERVGYPNSPYLAEILTMVASPQELAWMTLLPATAAEVSKRTGMPIEATEASLQDLFMRGLVLVKPGSGETPVYDTPRGSGTFVDLLLFDQRYRELGDRFYDLFSLFFNEEEVYMERSPERLPLRVVPVEERIGDAREVLPYERVTAILTTARRIAVEHCPCRQRERKCDHPTEVCMSFDAVADYAIARGIGREINVAEAQEMLRDCEKRGLVHQVDNTDRPSVLCNCCSCCCAFLVAINRYGQDHVVARSRYLAEIDQDACIQCGTCFERCPFGAIAETDTGGYAVTAARCFGCGLCASSCPVEAISMQLVASEDHIPHKDPTILRS
;
A
#
# COMPACT_ATOMS: atom_id res chain seq x y z
N MET A 1 1.42 21.62 33.15
CA MET A 1 2.50 22.57 32.76
C MET A 1 2.37 22.74 31.26
N ALA A 2 2.07 23.94 30.75
CA ALA A 2 1.95 24.16 29.32
C ALA A 2 3.33 23.99 28.66
N LEU A 3 3.40 23.16 27.62
CA LEU A 3 4.63 22.97 26.85
C LEU A 3 5.03 24.29 26.18
N MET A 4 6.32 24.64 26.27
CA MET A 4 6.84 25.81 25.55
C MET A 4 6.83 25.54 24.04
N PRO A 5 6.65 26.54 23.17
CA PRO A 5 6.68 26.36 21.72
C PRO A 5 7.92 25.65 21.18
N SER A 6 9.09 25.85 21.81
CA SER A 6 10.34 25.16 21.50
C SER A 6 10.25 23.64 21.73
N ASP A 7 9.51 23.21 22.74
CA ASP A 7 9.37 21.78 23.07
C ASP A 7 8.47 21.09 22.04
N LEU A 8 7.44 21.76 21.55
CA LEU A 8 6.56 21.22 20.49
C LEU A 8 7.34 20.95 19.20
N GLN A 9 8.15 21.90 18.74
CA GLN A 9 8.96 21.74 17.52
C GLN A 9 9.99 20.58 17.70
N ALA A 10 10.61 20.49 18.87
CA ALA A 10 11.55 19.39 19.18
C ALA A 10 10.86 18.03 19.17
N ASN A 11 9.65 17.92 19.72
CA ASN A 11 8.87 16.68 19.74
C ASN A 11 8.47 16.27 18.31
N ILE A 12 7.95 17.19 17.50
CA ILE A 12 7.61 16.95 16.10
C ILE A 12 8.84 16.44 15.34
N ARG A 13 9.98 17.11 15.46
CA ARG A 13 11.20 16.72 14.78
C ARG A 13 11.64 15.31 15.19
N THR A 14 11.62 14.98 16.49
CA THR A 14 11.94 13.65 17.00
C THR A 14 11.05 12.56 16.38
N LEU A 15 9.75 12.82 16.26
CA LEU A 15 8.80 11.89 15.63
C LEU A 15 9.07 11.74 14.13
N LEU A 16 9.34 12.85 13.44
CA LEU A 16 9.63 12.83 12.01
C LEU A 16 11.00 12.20 11.68
N GLU A 17 11.98 12.24 12.57
CA GLU A 17 13.23 11.48 12.47
C GLU A 17 12.96 9.97 12.41
N ARG A 18 11.99 9.47 13.18
CA ARG A 18 11.57 8.04 13.15
C ARG A 18 10.89 7.66 11.85
N VAL A 19 10.23 8.60 11.21
CA VAL A 19 9.57 8.43 9.91
C VAL A 19 10.55 8.56 8.74
N GLY A 20 11.74 9.14 8.97
CA GLY A 20 12.78 9.36 7.96
C GLY A 20 12.74 10.74 7.30
N TYR A 21 11.89 11.66 7.77
CA TYR A 21 11.70 13.01 7.19
C TYR A 21 11.73 14.11 8.26
N PRO A 22 12.86 14.32 8.94
CA PRO A 22 12.96 15.22 10.12
C PRO A 22 12.62 16.68 9.83
N ASN A 23 12.67 17.10 8.58
CA ASN A 23 12.48 18.48 8.17
C ASN A 23 11.24 18.68 7.28
N SER A 24 10.39 17.65 7.11
CA SER A 24 9.18 17.77 6.29
C SER A 24 8.19 18.79 6.87
N PRO A 25 7.90 19.91 6.20
CA PRO A 25 6.89 20.86 6.65
C PRO A 25 5.49 20.25 6.56
N TYR A 26 5.27 19.35 5.59
CA TYR A 26 3.99 18.70 5.33
C TYR A 26 3.62 17.74 6.45
N LEU A 27 4.53 16.83 6.80
CA LEU A 27 4.32 15.89 7.89
C LEU A 27 4.27 16.57 9.26
N ALA A 28 5.00 17.68 9.45
CA ALA A 28 4.92 18.48 10.66
C ALA A 28 3.53 19.10 10.84
N GLU A 29 2.96 19.67 9.79
CA GLU A 29 1.60 20.21 9.82
C GLU A 29 0.57 19.10 10.07
N ILE A 30 0.68 17.96 9.40
CA ILE A 30 -0.20 16.80 9.61
C ILE A 30 -0.18 16.37 11.08
N LEU A 31 1.00 16.23 11.70
CA LEU A 31 1.11 15.86 13.12
C LEU A 31 0.34 16.84 14.02
N THR A 32 0.38 18.13 13.73
CA THR A 32 -0.37 19.14 14.53
C THR A 32 -1.87 19.11 14.28
N MET A 33 -2.32 18.59 13.13
CA MET A 33 -3.75 18.40 12.85
C MET A 33 -4.34 17.18 13.58
N VAL A 34 -3.52 16.13 13.78
CA VAL A 34 -3.99 14.82 14.28
C VAL A 34 -3.68 14.56 15.75
N ALA A 35 -2.81 15.35 16.37
CA ALA A 35 -2.42 15.16 17.78
C ALA A 35 -2.20 16.48 18.50
N SER A 36 -2.59 16.53 19.77
CA SER A 36 -2.32 17.65 20.66
C SER A 36 -0.82 17.73 21.03
N PRO A 37 -0.32 18.88 21.45
CA PRO A 37 1.06 19.04 21.91
C PRO A 37 1.45 18.06 23.03
N GLN A 38 0.51 17.72 23.91
CA GLN A 38 0.74 16.76 25.00
C GLN A 38 0.88 15.34 24.47
N GLU A 39 0.04 14.93 23.52
CA GLU A 39 0.12 13.61 22.89
C GLU A 39 1.41 13.45 22.10
N LEU A 40 1.83 14.47 21.34
CA LEU A 40 3.10 14.47 20.63
C LEU A 40 4.29 14.29 21.60
N ALA A 41 4.25 14.94 22.78
CA ALA A 41 5.26 14.74 23.79
C ALA A 41 5.26 13.30 24.33
N TRP A 42 4.11 12.69 24.56
CA TRP A 42 4.02 11.29 25.01
C TRP A 42 4.52 10.30 23.94
N MET A 43 4.21 10.54 22.69
CA MET A 43 4.68 9.71 21.59
C MET A 43 6.22 9.67 21.52
N THR A 44 6.92 10.74 21.91
CA THR A 44 8.40 10.73 21.97
C THR A 44 8.97 9.79 23.05
N LEU A 45 8.18 9.46 24.09
CA LEU A 45 8.58 8.54 25.15
C LEU A 45 8.55 7.07 24.73
N LEU A 46 7.91 6.75 23.60
CA LEU A 46 7.77 5.39 23.09
C LEU A 46 9.06 4.92 22.37
N PRO A 47 9.39 3.63 22.37
CA PRO A 47 8.57 2.53 22.84
C PRO A 47 8.52 2.42 24.36
N ALA A 48 7.32 2.14 24.92
CA ALA A 48 7.12 1.97 26.35
C ALA A 48 5.77 1.29 26.64
N THR A 49 5.62 0.72 27.83
CA THR A 49 4.35 0.28 28.40
C THR A 49 3.59 1.48 28.98
N ALA A 50 2.29 1.33 29.22
CA ALA A 50 1.49 2.36 29.88
C ALA A 50 2.04 2.72 31.27
N ALA A 51 2.51 1.73 32.03
CA ALA A 51 3.11 1.95 33.35
C ALA A 51 4.39 2.81 33.29
N GLU A 52 5.23 2.60 32.28
CA GLU A 52 6.45 3.41 32.09
C GLU A 52 6.10 4.84 31.67
N VAL A 53 5.11 5.03 30.79
CA VAL A 53 4.64 6.37 30.40
C VAL A 53 4.01 7.08 31.61
N SER A 54 3.14 6.40 32.37
CA SER A 54 2.53 6.93 33.60
C SER A 54 3.61 7.42 34.59
N LYS A 55 4.64 6.60 34.82
CA LYS A 55 5.78 6.97 35.70
C LYS A 55 6.55 8.20 35.22
N ARG A 56 6.77 8.34 33.89
CA ARG A 56 7.53 9.46 33.30
C ARG A 56 6.71 10.75 33.27
N THR A 57 5.40 10.65 33.11
CA THR A 57 4.50 11.80 32.98
C THR A 57 3.86 12.23 34.28
N GLY A 58 3.84 11.36 35.30
CA GLY A 58 3.11 11.58 36.55
C GLY A 58 1.59 11.43 36.43
N MET A 59 1.09 10.96 35.29
CA MET A 59 -0.34 10.72 35.06
C MET A 59 -0.80 9.43 35.74
N PRO A 60 -2.06 9.35 36.22
CA PRO A 60 -2.63 8.09 36.69
C PRO A 60 -2.59 7.01 35.61
N ILE A 61 -2.35 5.75 36.02
CA ILE A 61 -2.16 4.65 35.08
C ILE A 61 -3.39 4.43 34.20
N GLU A 62 -4.59 4.50 34.76
CA GLU A 62 -5.84 4.30 34.04
C GLU A 62 -6.06 5.37 32.95
N ALA A 63 -5.69 6.62 33.26
CA ALA A 63 -5.77 7.72 32.29
C ALA A 63 -4.68 7.57 31.19
N THR A 64 -3.52 7.04 31.52
CA THR A 64 -2.45 6.79 30.57
C THR A 64 -2.82 5.65 29.63
N GLU A 65 -3.38 4.55 30.12
CA GLU A 65 -3.88 3.43 29.33
C GLU A 65 -4.97 3.88 28.35
N ALA A 66 -5.96 4.64 28.84
CA ALA A 66 -7.03 5.18 27.99
C ALA A 66 -6.49 6.08 26.87
N SER A 67 -5.51 6.93 27.19
CA SER A 67 -4.90 7.82 26.20
C SER A 67 -4.05 7.06 25.15
N LEU A 68 -3.26 6.09 25.56
CA LEU A 68 -2.48 5.25 24.62
C LEU A 68 -3.40 4.39 23.75
N GLN A 69 -4.49 3.89 24.31
CA GLN A 69 -5.51 3.17 23.53
C GLN A 69 -6.20 4.10 22.51
N ASP A 70 -6.51 5.34 22.87
CA ASP A 70 -7.05 6.33 21.92
C ASP A 70 -6.04 6.65 20.80
N LEU A 71 -4.77 6.87 21.13
CA LEU A 71 -3.71 7.07 20.15
C LEU A 71 -3.56 5.85 19.21
N PHE A 72 -3.68 4.62 19.76
CA PHE A 72 -3.69 3.41 18.95
C PHE A 72 -4.89 3.37 17.99
N MET A 73 -6.09 3.64 18.49
CA MET A 73 -7.29 3.68 17.66
C MET A 73 -7.21 4.72 16.55
N ARG A 74 -6.54 5.85 16.77
CA ARG A 74 -6.29 6.90 15.77
C ARG A 74 -5.08 6.62 14.85
N GLY A 75 -4.31 5.53 15.06
CA GLY A 75 -3.16 5.16 14.22
C GLY A 75 -1.90 5.98 14.47
N LEU A 76 -1.85 6.69 15.58
CA LEU A 76 -0.69 7.48 15.97
C LEU A 76 0.37 6.66 16.71
N VAL A 77 -0.04 5.54 17.29
CA VAL A 77 0.84 4.54 17.90
C VAL A 77 0.46 3.13 17.46
N LEU A 78 1.39 2.22 17.59
CA LEU A 78 1.26 0.78 17.31
C LEU A 78 1.45 0.01 18.61
N VAL A 79 0.89 -1.20 18.67
CA VAL A 79 1.23 -2.20 19.72
C VAL A 79 2.23 -3.17 19.11
N LYS A 80 3.39 -3.33 19.77
CA LYS A 80 4.43 -4.27 19.32
C LYS A 80 3.91 -5.70 19.34
N PRO A 81 4.12 -6.48 18.27
CA PRO A 81 3.80 -7.90 18.25
C PRO A 81 4.53 -8.65 19.39
N GLY A 82 3.87 -9.63 20.00
CA GLY A 82 4.46 -10.44 21.06
C GLY A 82 4.57 -9.78 22.42
N SER A 83 3.97 -8.61 22.64
CA SER A 83 3.97 -7.92 23.95
C SER A 83 3.20 -8.67 25.05
N GLY A 84 2.51 -9.77 24.74
CA GLY A 84 1.73 -10.53 25.73
C GLY A 84 0.57 -9.73 26.33
N GLU A 85 0.30 -9.97 27.63
CA GLU A 85 -0.76 -9.28 28.37
C GLU A 85 -0.48 -7.80 28.65
N THR A 86 0.79 -7.37 28.58
CA THR A 86 1.18 -5.98 28.81
C THR A 86 1.61 -5.34 27.49
N PRO A 87 0.74 -4.55 26.83
CA PRO A 87 1.05 -3.92 25.55
C PRO A 87 2.27 -2.98 25.66
N VAL A 88 3.21 -3.13 24.73
CA VAL A 88 4.29 -2.16 24.49
C VAL A 88 3.88 -1.32 23.29
N TYR A 89 3.66 -0.05 23.53
CA TYR A 89 3.31 0.90 22.48
C TYR A 89 4.58 1.43 21.81
N ASP A 90 4.52 1.65 20.49
CA ASP A 90 5.58 2.31 19.71
C ASP A 90 4.98 3.28 18.71
N THR A 91 5.77 4.17 18.16
CA THR A 91 5.37 5.06 17.07
C THR A 91 5.62 4.40 15.71
N PRO A 92 4.85 4.74 14.67
CA PRO A 92 5.14 4.31 13.30
C PRO A 92 6.58 4.64 12.91
N ARG A 93 7.24 3.70 12.23
CA ARG A 93 8.59 3.88 11.69
C ARG A 93 8.54 3.77 10.17
N GLY A 94 9.18 4.72 9.51
CA GLY A 94 9.13 4.87 8.06
C GLY A 94 7.84 5.53 7.57
N SER A 95 7.98 6.26 6.47
CA SER A 95 6.90 7.06 5.86
C SER A 95 5.69 6.24 5.44
N GLY A 96 5.90 5.09 4.82
CA GLY A 96 4.81 4.24 4.34
C GLY A 96 3.86 3.83 5.46
N THR A 97 4.39 3.33 6.59
CA THR A 97 3.56 2.95 7.74
C THR A 97 2.83 4.16 8.32
N PHE A 98 3.52 5.28 8.51
CA PHE A 98 2.92 6.50 9.06
C PHE A 98 1.77 7.03 8.17
N VAL A 99 2.01 7.12 6.87
CA VAL A 99 1.04 7.60 5.88
C VAL A 99 -0.18 6.68 5.81
N ASP A 100 0.04 5.36 5.72
CA ASP A 100 -1.03 4.38 5.60
C ASP A 100 -1.93 4.36 6.84
N LEU A 101 -1.36 4.38 8.04
CA LEU A 101 -2.12 4.36 9.29
C LEU A 101 -3.10 5.53 9.44
N LEU A 102 -2.76 6.69 8.89
CA LEU A 102 -3.61 7.88 8.91
C LEU A 102 -4.59 7.91 7.73
N LEU A 103 -4.13 7.57 6.52
CA LEU A 103 -4.98 7.64 5.33
C LEU A 103 -6.01 6.52 5.21
N PHE A 104 -5.81 5.35 5.84
CA PHE A 104 -6.85 4.31 5.96
C PHE A 104 -8.00 4.72 6.87
N ASP A 105 -7.76 5.64 7.80
CA ASP A 105 -8.73 6.03 8.82
C ASP A 105 -9.73 7.07 8.32
N GLN A 106 -10.97 6.65 8.15
CA GLN A 106 -12.04 7.50 7.63
C GLN A 106 -12.45 8.64 8.58
N ARG A 107 -12.06 8.58 9.87
CA ARG A 107 -12.32 9.66 10.84
C ARG A 107 -11.59 10.94 10.47
N TYR A 108 -10.43 10.85 9.78
CA TYR A 108 -9.68 12.01 9.33
C TYR A 108 -10.30 12.76 8.15
N ARG A 109 -11.40 12.26 7.56
CA ARG A 109 -12.18 13.01 6.56
C ARG A 109 -12.72 14.34 7.09
N GLU A 110 -12.99 14.41 8.38
CA GLU A 110 -13.46 15.62 9.04
C GLU A 110 -12.42 16.76 9.04
N LEU A 111 -11.14 16.45 8.85
CA LEU A 111 -10.07 17.46 8.70
C LEU A 111 -10.09 18.16 7.34
N GLY A 112 -10.92 17.69 6.41
CA GLY A 112 -11.12 18.31 5.10
C GLY A 112 -9.96 18.15 4.13
N ASP A 113 -10.04 18.85 3.01
CA ASP A 113 -9.13 18.71 1.87
C ASP A 113 -7.67 19.01 2.22
N ARG A 114 -7.41 19.96 3.11
CA ARG A 114 -6.05 20.33 3.51
C ARG A 114 -5.24 19.16 4.02
N PHE A 115 -5.86 18.25 4.78
CA PHE A 115 -5.22 17.04 5.29
C PHE A 115 -4.69 16.16 4.15
N TYR A 116 -5.52 15.90 3.15
CA TYR A 116 -5.14 15.09 1.99
C TYR A 116 -4.15 15.80 1.06
N ASP A 117 -4.29 17.10 0.89
CA ASP A 117 -3.38 17.91 0.07
C ASP A 117 -1.96 17.91 0.64
N LEU A 118 -1.81 17.96 1.96
CA LEU A 118 -0.50 17.84 2.61
C LEU A 118 0.18 16.49 2.31
N PHE A 119 -0.56 15.38 2.34
CA PHE A 119 -0.01 14.10 1.93
C PHE A 119 0.33 14.03 0.44
N SER A 120 -0.47 14.67 -0.42
CA SER A 120 -0.13 14.77 -1.85
C SER A 120 1.14 15.59 -2.09
N LEU A 121 1.30 16.71 -1.39
CA LEU A 121 2.52 17.53 -1.45
C LEU A 121 3.73 16.74 -0.93
N PHE A 122 3.62 16.12 0.23
CA PHE A 122 4.66 15.26 0.78
C PHE A 122 5.11 14.19 -0.22
N PHE A 123 4.15 13.45 -0.81
CA PHE A 123 4.48 12.42 -1.79
C PHE A 123 5.17 12.98 -3.04
N ASN A 124 4.65 14.05 -3.62
CA ASN A 124 5.14 14.57 -4.90
C ASN A 124 6.45 15.37 -4.77
N GLU A 125 6.73 15.95 -3.62
CA GLU A 125 7.89 16.85 -3.43
C GLU A 125 9.01 16.22 -2.59
N GLU A 126 8.71 15.20 -1.78
CA GLU A 126 9.69 14.55 -0.90
C GLU A 126 9.79 13.04 -1.12
N GLU A 127 8.70 12.29 -0.89
CA GLU A 127 8.70 10.81 -0.87
C GLU A 127 9.05 10.20 -2.23
N VAL A 128 8.58 10.78 -3.34
CA VAL A 128 8.80 10.25 -4.69
C VAL A 128 10.29 10.24 -5.09
N TYR A 129 11.09 11.12 -4.48
CA TYR A 129 12.52 11.22 -4.75
C TYR A 129 13.39 10.40 -3.78
N MET A 130 12.78 9.70 -2.81
CA MET A 130 13.52 8.83 -1.91
C MET A 130 14.11 7.66 -2.71
N GLU A 131 15.43 7.48 -2.62
CA GLU A 131 16.11 6.32 -3.19
C GLU A 131 15.65 5.05 -2.48
N ARG A 132 15.18 4.08 -3.27
CA ARG A 132 14.77 2.76 -2.78
C ARG A 132 15.76 1.72 -3.29
N SER A 133 16.20 0.84 -2.40
CA SER A 133 17.06 -0.28 -2.81
C SER A 133 16.26 -1.23 -3.72
N PRO A 134 16.75 -1.53 -4.93
CA PRO A 134 16.12 -2.51 -5.84
C PRO A 134 15.94 -3.90 -5.20
N GLU A 135 16.77 -4.22 -4.20
CA GLU A 135 16.75 -5.50 -3.50
C GLU A 135 15.58 -5.62 -2.48
N ARG A 136 14.91 -4.50 -2.17
CA ARG A 136 13.84 -4.43 -1.16
C ARG A 136 12.60 -3.71 -1.68
N LEU A 137 12.13 -4.12 -2.84
CA LEU A 137 10.91 -3.57 -3.40
C LEU A 137 9.71 -3.96 -2.52
N PRO A 138 8.89 -3.00 -2.08
CA PRO A 138 7.82 -3.26 -1.12
C PRO A 138 6.67 -4.07 -1.73
N LEU A 139 6.39 -3.86 -3.00
CA LEU A 139 5.28 -4.47 -3.72
C LEU A 139 5.74 -5.14 -5.02
N ARG A 140 4.96 -6.08 -5.51
CA ARG A 140 5.03 -6.62 -6.87
C ARG A 140 3.67 -6.63 -7.54
N VAL A 141 3.67 -6.57 -8.86
CA VAL A 141 2.48 -6.78 -9.67
C VAL A 141 2.11 -8.26 -9.68
N VAL A 142 0.82 -8.57 -9.51
CA VAL A 142 0.23 -9.90 -9.70
C VAL A 142 -0.61 -9.86 -10.97
N PRO A 143 -0.43 -10.82 -11.89
CA PRO A 143 -1.20 -10.85 -13.14
C PRO A 143 -2.67 -11.21 -12.89
N VAL A 144 -3.53 -10.84 -13.84
CA VAL A 144 -4.92 -11.36 -13.91
C VAL A 144 -4.86 -12.88 -14.05
N GLU A 145 -5.39 -13.59 -13.06
CA GLU A 145 -5.19 -15.04 -12.90
C GLU A 145 -5.69 -15.87 -14.10
N GLU A 146 -6.80 -15.46 -14.69
CA GLU A 146 -7.40 -16.16 -15.84
C GLU A 146 -6.52 -16.12 -17.11
N ARG A 147 -5.47 -15.30 -17.13
CA ARG A 147 -4.61 -15.06 -18.30
C ARG A 147 -3.20 -15.63 -18.16
N ILE A 148 -2.86 -16.23 -17.00
CA ILE A 148 -1.58 -16.93 -16.82
C ILE A 148 -1.74 -18.41 -17.11
N GLY A 149 -0.83 -18.94 -17.93
CA GLY A 149 -0.89 -20.25 -18.60
C GLY A 149 -0.94 -21.51 -17.71
N ASP A 150 -0.12 -22.53 -17.98
CA ASP A 150 -0.18 -23.83 -17.32
C ASP A 150 -0.12 -23.73 -15.80
N ALA A 151 -1.15 -24.27 -15.16
CA ALA A 151 -1.29 -24.30 -13.70
C ALA A 151 -0.09 -24.90 -12.95
N ARG A 152 0.76 -25.68 -13.60
CA ARG A 152 1.95 -26.31 -13.01
C ARG A 152 3.12 -25.33 -12.84
N GLU A 153 3.17 -24.27 -13.63
CA GLU A 153 4.23 -23.25 -13.61
C GLU A 153 3.86 -22.01 -12.80
N VAL A 154 2.56 -21.85 -12.46
CA VAL A 154 2.04 -20.74 -11.69
C VAL A 154 2.16 -21.04 -10.21
N LEU A 155 2.91 -20.20 -9.49
CA LEU A 155 3.10 -20.33 -8.06
C LEU A 155 1.83 -19.92 -7.28
N PRO A 156 1.52 -20.55 -6.12
CA PRO A 156 0.31 -20.24 -5.35
C PRO A 156 0.16 -18.73 -5.04
N TYR A 157 1.26 -18.06 -4.73
CA TYR A 157 1.28 -16.63 -4.40
C TYR A 157 1.27 -15.69 -5.61
N GLU A 158 1.16 -16.22 -6.83
CA GLU A 158 0.87 -15.48 -8.08
C GLU A 158 -0.60 -15.57 -8.47
N ARG A 159 -1.39 -16.38 -7.76
CA ARG A 159 -2.82 -16.52 -7.95
C ARG A 159 -3.55 -15.78 -6.84
N VAL A 160 -4.32 -14.78 -7.24
CA VAL A 160 -5.14 -14.04 -6.25
C VAL A 160 -6.12 -14.95 -5.52
N THR A 161 -6.69 -15.97 -6.20
CA THR A 161 -7.58 -16.95 -5.58
C THR A 161 -6.88 -17.81 -4.54
N ALA A 162 -5.64 -18.24 -4.78
CA ALA A 162 -4.86 -19.02 -3.82
C ALA A 162 -4.44 -18.14 -2.61
N ILE A 163 -4.05 -16.89 -2.83
CA ILE A 163 -3.75 -15.94 -1.77
C ILE A 163 -4.99 -15.77 -0.86
N LEU A 164 -6.16 -15.53 -1.44
CA LEU A 164 -7.40 -15.36 -0.69
C LEU A 164 -7.80 -16.62 0.10
N THR A 165 -7.65 -17.81 -0.48
CA THR A 165 -8.07 -19.07 0.16
C THR A 165 -7.12 -19.55 1.24
N THR A 166 -5.85 -19.10 1.21
CA THR A 166 -4.87 -19.43 2.27
C THR A 166 -4.90 -18.46 3.44
N ALA A 167 -5.48 -17.29 3.27
CA ALA A 167 -5.64 -16.30 4.33
C ALA A 167 -6.64 -16.80 5.38
N ARG A 168 -6.25 -16.73 6.65
CA ARG A 168 -7.13 -17.04 7.79
C ARG A 168 -8.25 -16.00 7.94
N ARG A 169 -7.94 -14.74 7.65
CA ARG A 169 -8.84 -13.59 7.75
C ARG A 169 -8.54 -12.60 6.65
N ILE A 170 -9.57 -12.00 6.08
CA ILE A 170 -9.47 -10.96 5.07
C ILE A 170 -10.23 -9.74 5.56
N ALA A 171 -9.62 -8.58 5.52
CA ALA A 171 -10.30 -7.30 5.69
C ALA A 171 -10.20 -6.47 4.41
N VAL A 172 -11.22 -5.65 4.15
CA VAL A 172 -11.19 -4.64 3.10
C VAL A 172 -11.16 -3.25 3.72
N GLU A 173 -10.30 -2.40 3.18
CA GLU A 173 -10.10 -1.02 3.59
C GLU A 173 -10.27 -0.05 2.42
N HIS A 174 -10.47 1.23 2.75
CA HIS A 174 -10.46 2.30 1.76
C HIS A 174 -9.03 2.59 1.26
N CYS A 175 -8.86 2.67 -0.06
CA CYS A 175 -7.58 2.93 -0.71
C CYS A 175 -6.99 4.29 -0.29
N PRO A 176 -5.85 4.32 0.42
CA PRO A 176 -5.23 5.55 0.91
C PRO A 176 -4.77 6.46 -0.24
N CYS A 177 -4.26 5.87 -1.32
CA CYS A 177 -3.82 6.62 -2.49
C CYS A 177 -4.96 7.37 -3.19
N ARG A 178 -6.15 6.73 -3.34
CA ARG A 178 -7.31 7.41 -3.97
C ARG A 178 -7.90 8.47 -3.06
N GLN A 179 -7.93 8.23 -1.75
CA GLN A 179 -8.38 9.25 -0.79
C GLN A 179 -7.48 10.48 -0.83
N ARG A 180 -6.17 10.26 -0.89
CA ARG A 180 -5.19 11.33 -0.99
C ARG A 180 -5.32 12.13 -2.29
N GLU A 181 -5.31 11.44 -3.43
CA GLU A 181 -5.20 12.09 -4.75
C GLU A 181 -6.54 12.58 -5.31
N ARG A 182 -7.65 11.88 -5.04
CA ARG A 182 -9.01 12.25 -5.50
C ARG A 182 -9.12 12.55 -7.00
N LYS A 183 -8.30 11.85 -7.83
CA LYS A 183 -8.17 12.10 -9.28
C LYS A 183 -9.04 11.22 -10.17
N CYS A 184 -9.85 10.32 -9.61
CA CYS A 184 -10.72 9.42 -10.35
C CYS A 184 -11.91 8.94 -9.52
N ASP A 185 -12.93 8.43 -10.20
CA ASP A 185 -14.17 7.89 -9.62
C ASP A 185 -14.12 6.37 -9.39
N HIS A 186 -12.91 5.75 -9.39
CA HIS A 186 -12.79 4.35 -9.03
C HIS A 186 -13.17 4.11 -7.56
N PRO A 187 -13.74 2.94 -7.23
CA PRO A 187 -14.13 2.64 -5.86
C PRO A 187 -12.92 2.73 -4.91
N THR A 188 -13.17 3.27 -3.71
CA THR A 188 -12.11 3.40 -2.71
C THR A 188 -11.99 2.15 -1.83
N GLU A 189 -13.09 1.47 -1.49
CA GLU A 189 -13.10 0.26 -0.66
C GLU A 189 -12.67 -0.96 -1.50
N VAL A 190 -11.37 -1.10 -1.73
CA VAL A 190 -10.78 -2.13 -2.60
C VAL A 190 -9.38 -2.59 -2.17
N CYS A 191 -8.76 -1.98 -1.17
CA CYS A 191 -7.53 -2.48 -0.61
C CYS A 191 -7.87 -3.62 0.36
N MET A 192 -7.09 -4.69 0.35
CA MET A 192 -7.31 -5.84 1.21
C MET A 192 -6.08 -6.10 2.05
N SER A 193 -6.30 -6.52 3.29
CA SER A 193 -5.28 -7.02 4.18
C SER A 193 -5.59 -8.43 4.64
N PHE A 194 -4.54 -9.17 5.04
CA PHE A 194 -4.62 -10.57 5.40
C PHE A 194 -4.08 -10.82 6.81
N ASP A 195 -4.65 -11.80 7.49
CA ASP A 195 -4.19 -12.35 8.76
C ASP A 195 -3.99 -11.28 9.85
N ALA A 196 -2.77 -11.10 10.34
CA ALA A 196 -2.45 -10.16 11.42
C ALA A 196 -2.70 -8.70 11.03
N VAL A 197 -2.53 -8.33 9.75
CA VAL A 197 -2.83 -6.99 9.25
C VAL A 197 -4.34 -6.78 9.18
N ALA A 198 -5.10 -7.80 8.77
CA ALA A 198 -6.56 -7.76 8.81
C ALA A 198 -7.09 -7.66 10.25
N ASP A 199 -6.52 -8.45 11.18
CA ASP A 199 -6.87 -8.36 12.61
C ASP A 199 -6.67 -6.92 13.14
N TYR A 200 -5.54 -6.30 12.78
CA TYR A 200 -5.22 -4.93 13.15
C TYR A 200 -6.20 -3.92 12.55
N ALA A 201 -6.51 -4.03 11.26
CA ALA A 201 -7.44 -3.14 10.57
C ALA A 201 -8.85 -3.21 11.17
N ILE A 202 -9.33 -4.43 11.47
CA ILE A 202 -10.64 -4.66 12.10
C ILE A 202 -10.65 -4.12 13.53
N ALA A 203 -9.61 -4.41 14.33
CA ALA A 203 -9.53 -3.95 15.72
C ALA A 203 -9.53 -2.41 15.82
N ARG A 204 -8.99 -1.71 14.85
CA ARG A 204 -9.04 -0.25 14.77
C ARG A 204 -10.34 0.31 14.16
N GLY A 205 -11.16 -0.53 13.55
CA GLY A 205 -12.35 -0.09 12.82
C GLY A 205 -12.06 0.64 11.51
N ILE A 206 -10.86 0.44 10.91
CA ILE A 206 -10.46 1.01 9.62
C ILE A 206 -10.68 0.05 8.45
N GLY A 207 -10.95 -1.22 8.74
CA GLY A 207 -11.32 -2.25 7.77
C GLY A 207 -12.50 -3.07 8.27
N ARG A 208 -13.25 -3.66 7.35
CA ARG A 208 -14.30 -4.63 7.65
C ARG A 208 -13.90 -6.02 7.17
N GLU A 209 -14.26 -7.04 7.93
CA GLU A 209 -14.06 -8.43 7.54
C GLU A 209 -14.91 -8.79 6.32
N ILE A 210 -14.30 -9.51 5.37
CA ILE A 210 -14.97 -10.05 4.19
C ILE A 210 -14.62 -11.52 4.00
N ASN A 211 -15.47 -12.26 3.28
CA ASN A 211 -15.20 -13.64 2.91
C ASN A 211 -14.52 -13.73 1.53
N VAL A 212 -14.01 -14.95 1.21
CA VAL A 212 -13.32 -15.20 -0.07
C VAL A 212 -14.19 -14.90 -1.29
N ALA A 213 -15.48 -15.22 -1.25
CA ALA A 213 -16.38 -15.02 -2.39
C ALA A 213 -16.58 -13.51 -2.67
N GLU A 214 -16.77 -12.71 -1.63
CA GLU A 214 -16.86 -11.24 -1.73
C GLU A 214 -15.56 -10.65 -2.25
N ALA A 215 -14.40 -11.09 -1.73
CA ALA A 215 -13.10 -10.65 -2.20
C ALA A 215 -12.89 -10.95 -3.69
N GLN A 216 -13.25 -12.15 -4.15
CA GLN A 216 -13.16 -12.52 -5.56
C GLN A 216 -14.06 -11.67 -6.47
N GLU A 217 -15.28 -11.34 -6.01
CA GLU A 217 -16.17 -10.47 -6.76
C GLU A 217 -15.58 -9.06 -6.90
N MET A 218 -15.04 -8.51 -5.82
CA MET A 218 -14.35 -7.22 -5.82
C MET A 218 -13.15 -7.22 -6.76
N LEU A 219 -12.34 -8.28 -6.80
CA LEU A 219 -11.20 -8.38 -7.70
C LEU A 219 -11.64 -8.40 -9.17
N ARG A 220 -12.67 -9.19 -9.52
CA ARG A 220 -13.23 -9.17 -10.88
C ARG A 220 -13.76 -7.79 -11.29
N ASP A 221 -14.39 -7.04 -10.37
CA ASP A 221 -14.80 -5.66 -10.67
C ASP A 221 -13.59 -4.73 -10.84
N CYS A 222 -12.56 -4.88 -10.02
CA CYS A 222 -11.30 -4.15 -10.16
C CYS A 222 -10.62 -4.42 -11.50
N GLU A 223 -10.55 -5.67 -11.93
CA GLU A 223 -10.01 -6.07 -13.23
C GLU A 223 -10.79 -5.42 -14.39
N LYS A 224 -12.13 -5.49 -14.37
CA LYS A 224 -12.98 -4.83 -15.37
C LYS A 224 -12.71 -3.33 -15.46
N ARG A 225 -12.41 -2.68 -14.33
CA ARG A 225 -12.09 -1.26 -14.25
C ARG A 225 -10.64 -0.92 -14.63
N GLY A 226 -9.80 -1.92 -14.92
CA GLY A 226 -8.39 -1.71 -15.27
C GLY A 226 -7.47 -1.42 -14.07
N LEU A 227 -7.85 -1.87 -12.90
CA LEU A 227 -7.03 -1.73 -11.72
C LEU A 227 -5.98 -2.84 -11.65
N VAL A 228 -4.75 -2.46 -11.34
CA VAL A 228 -3.61 -3.38 -11.24
C VAL A 228 -3.57 -4.01 -9.86
N HIS A 229 -3.51 -5.34 -9.80
CA HIS A 229 -3.28 -6.06 -8.57
C HIS A 229 -1.81 -5.94 -8.16
N GLN A 230 -1.58 -5.54 -6.92
CA GLN A 230 -0.26 -5.50 -6.30
C GLN A 230 -0.33 -6.13 -4.91
N VAL A 231 0.68 -6.92 -4.56
CA VAL A 231 0.82 -7.53 -3.23
C VAL A 231 2.20 -7.23 -2.67
N ASP A 232 2.43 -7.49 -1.39
CA ASP A 232 3.79 -7.49 -0.83
C ASP A 232 4.70 -8.34 -1.71
N ASN A 233 5.92 -7.87 -1.97
CA ASN A 233 6.90 -8.63 -2.75
C ASN A 233 7.48 -9.79 -1.94
N THR A 234 6.67 -10.81 -1.69
CA THR A 234 6.99 -12.00 -0.89
C THR A 234 6.06 -13.16 -1.28
N ASP A 235 6.45 -14.39 -0.93
CA ASP A 235 5.65 -15.62 -1.08
C ASP A 235 4.46 -15.71 -0.09
N ARG A 236 4.38 -14.81 0.91
CA ARG A 236 3.30 -14.73 1.89
C ARG A 236 2.80 -13.31 2.02
N PRO A 237 2.02 -12.84 1.04
CA PRO A 237 1.51 -11.47 1.06
C PRO A 237 0.59 -11.22 2.26
N SER A 238 0.71 -10.05 2.85
CA SER A 238 -0.15 -9.57 3.93
C SER A 238 -1.10 -8.45 3.49
N VAL A 239 -0.92 -7.94 2.27
CA VAL A 239 -1.81 -6.94 1.65
C VAL A 239 -2.01 -7.22 0.17
N LEU A 240 -3.15 -6.80 -0.37
CA LEU A 240 -3.47 -6.76 -1.78
C LEU A 240 -4.11 -5.43 -2.13
N CYS A 241 -3.46 -4.70 -3.03
CA CYS A 241 -3.92 -3.41 -3.54
C CYS A 241 -4.53 -3.56 -4.94
N ASN A 242 -5.52 -2.74 -5.26
CA ASN A 242 -6.15 -2.63 -6.57
C ASN A 242 -5.93 -1.22 -7.11
N CYS A 243 -4.86 -1.03 -7.89
CA CYS A 243 -4.23 0.25 -8.16
C CYS A 243 -4.60 0.87 -9.50
N CYS A 244 -4.89 2.17 -9.51
CA CYS A 244 -5.04 2.95 -10.76
C CYS A 244 -3.78 3.78 -11.03
N SER A 245 -3.47 4.02 -12.30
CA SER A 245 -2.30 4.79 -12.73
C SER A 245 -2.36 6.28 -12.37
N CYS A 246 -3.53 6.81 -12.02
CA CYS A 246 -3.73 8.22 -11.71
C CYS A 246 -3.52 8.58 -10.23
N CYS A 247 -3.73 7.64 -9.29
CA CYS A 247 -3.68 7.91 -7.85
C CYS A 247 -2.63 7.10 -7.09
N CYS A 248 -2.32 5.86 -7.54
CA CYS A 248 -1.38 4.99 -6.82
C CYS A 248 0.01 5.61 -6.80
N ALA A 249 0.59 5.77 -5.60
CA ALA A 249 1.92 6.33 -5.41
C ALA A 249 2.98 5.65 -6.30
N PHE A 250 2.96 4.31 -6.35
CA PHE A 250 3.91 3.53 -7.12
C PHE A 250 3.71 3.66 -8.63
N LEU A 251 2.46 3.57 -9.11
CA LEU A 251 2.17 3.69 -10.55
C LEU A 251 2.41 5.12 -11.05
N VAL A 252 2.16 6.13 -10.23
CA VAL A 252 2.52 7.53 -10.53
C VAL A 252 4.04 7.69 -10.57
N ALA A 253 4.79 7.11 -9.63
CA ALA A 253 6.25 7.13 -9.64
C ALA A 253 6.83 6.52 -10.93
N ILE A 254 6.29 5.38 -11.37
CA ILE A 254 6.68 4.74 -12.63
C ILE A 254 6.33 5.62 -13.84
N ASN A 255 5.06 6.02 -13.96
CA ASN A 255 4.55 6.62 -15.20
C ASN A 255 4.94 8.09 -15.36
N ARG A 256 4.96 8.85 -14.26
CA ARG A 256 5.20 10.30 -14.28
C ARG A 256 6.66 10.66 -14.01
N TYR A 257 7.33 9.88 -13.15
CA TYR A 257 8.69 10.19 -12.69
C TYR A 257 9.75 9.22 -13.22
N GLY A 258 9.35 8.21 -14.02
CA GLY A 258 10.27 7.26 -14.65
C GLY A 258 10.96 6.30 -13.66
N GLN A 259 10.40 6.11 -12.47
CA GLN A 259 10.97 5.26 -11.42
C GLN A 259 10.47 3.82 -11.56
N ASP A 260 10.88 3.11 -12.59
CA ASP A 260 10.41 1.75 -12.89
C ASP A 260 10.92 0.67 -11.91
N HIS A 261 11.78 1.05 -10.96
CA HIS A 261 12.35 0.20 -9.92
C HIS A 261 11.64 0.27 -8.56
N VAL A 262 10.49 0.94 -8.45
CA VAL A 262 9.78 1.06 -7.15
C VAL A 262 8.79 -0.07 -6.87
N VAL A 263 8.45 -0.87 -7.90
CA VAL A 263 7.59 -2.05 -7.82
C VAL A 263 8.23 -3.19 -8.60
N ALA A 264 8.22 -4.39 -8.05
CA ALA A 264 8.68 -5.57 -8.77
C ALA A 264 7.66 -5.94 -9.87
N ARG A 265 8.19 -6.35 -11.02
CA ARG A 265 7.38 -6.91 -12.12
C ARG A 265 6.84 -8.27 -11.71
N SER A 266 5.77 -8.71 -12.33
CA SER A 266 5.38 -10.12 -12.26
C SER A 266 6.39 -10.98 -13.04
N ARG A 267 6.30 -12.29 -12.92
CA ARG A 267 7.12 -13.23 -13.72
C ARG A 267 6.71 -13.32 -15.19
N TYR A 268 5.72 -12.56 -15.60
CA TYR A 268 5.09 -12.67 -16.91
C TYR A 268 5.30 -11.41 -17.76
N LEU A 269 5.29 -11.62 -19.08
CA LEU A 269 5.34 -10.57 -20.10
C LEU A 269 4.20 -10.80 -21.10
N ALA A 270 3.49 -9.73 -21.45
CA ALA A 270 2.48 -9.81 -22.49
C ALA A 270 3.11 -9.94 -23.89
N GLU A 271 2.55 -10.79 -24.72
CA GLU A 271 2.92 -10.96 -26.14
C GLU A 271 1.67 -10.88 -27.01
N ILE A 272 1.75 -10.13 -28.11
CA ILE A 272 0.65 -9.94 -29.06
C ILE A 272 0.90 -10.82 -30.28
N ASP A 273 -0.02 -11.76 -30.55
CA ASP A 273 -0.06 -12.51 -31.80
C ASP A 273 -0.57 -11.57 -32.91
N GLN A 274 0.37 -11.23 -33.82
CA GLN A 274 0.09 -10.29 -34.91
C GLN A 274 -0.86 -10.86 -35.96
N ASP A 275 -0.90 -12.18 -36.12
CA ASP A 275 -1.81 -12.85 -37.09
C ASP A 275 -3.24 -12.90 -36.57
N ALA A 276 -3.43 -13.02 -35.26
CA ALA A 276 -4.74 -13.00 -34.60
C ALA A 276 -5.24 -11.58 -34.30
N CYS A 277 -4.36 -10.59 -34.28
CA CYS A 277 -4.67 -9.23 -33.86
C CYS A 277 -5.53 -8.46 -34.90
N ILE A 278 -6.69 -8.01 -34.48
CA ILE A 278 -7.61 -7.19 -35.33
C ILE A 278 -7.33 -5.68 -35.23
N GLN A 279 -6.27 -5.27 -34.62
CA GLN A 279 -5.79 -3.88 -34.50
C GLN A 279 -6.81 -2.90 -33.86
N CYS A 280 -7.65 -3.38 -32.96
CA CYS A 280 -8.72 -2.58 -32.33
C CYS A 280 -8.26 -1.53 -31.31
N GLY A 281 -7.01 -1.53 -30.87
CA GLY A 281 -6.44 -0.55 -29.94
C GLY A 281 -6.81 -0.75 -28.47
N THR A 282 -7.71 -1.66 -28.12
CA THR A 282 -8.19 -1.87 -26.73
C THR A 282 -7.05 -2.11 -25.75
N CYS A 283 -6.03 -2.89 -26.12
CA CYS A 283 -4.88 -3.18 -25.29
C CYS A 283 -4.00 -1.95 -25.04
N PHE A 284 -3.86 -1.07 -26.02
CA PHE A 284 -3.13 0.19 -25.91
C PHE A 284 -3.79 1.13 -24.89
N GLU A 285 -5.08 1.38 -25.04
CA GLU A 285 -5.85 2.22 -24.11
C GLU A 285 -5.90 1.64 -22.69
N ARG A 286 -5.92 0.31 -22.62
CA ARG A 286 -6.03 -0.42 -21.34
C ARG A 286 -4.74 -0.50 -20.54
N CYS A 287 -3.57 -0.27 -21.16
CA CYS A 287 -2.27 -0.48 -20.52
C CYS A 287 -1.99 0.61 -19.46
N PRO A 288 -1.98 0.28 -18.15
CA PRO A 288 -1.76 1.27 -17.09
C PRO A 288 -0.32 1.76 -17.01
N PHE A 289 0.62 1.11 -17.74
CA PHE A 289 2.05 1.43 -17.77
C PHE A 289 2.50 2.07 -19.09
N GLY A 290 1.59 2.23 -20.06
CA GLY A 290 1.95 2.70 -21.39
C GLY A 290 3.00 1.82 -22.08
N ALA A 291 2.94 0.50 -21.84
CA ALA A 291 3.86 -0.47 -22.40
C ALA A 291 3.50 -0.97 -23.80
N ILE A 292 2.35 -0.59 -24.33
CA ILE A 292 1.90 -0.96 -25.67
C ILE A 292 1.92 0.28 -26.54
N ALA A 293 2.47 0.16 -27.74
CA ALA A 293 2.58 1.24 -28.71
C ALA A 293 2.10 0.78 -30.10
N GLU A 294 1.61 1.71 -30.89
CA GLU A 294 1.36 1.48 -32.31
C GLU A 294 2.66 1.23 -33.05
N THR A 295 2.62 0.33 -34.03
CA THR A 295 3.73 0.05 -34.95
C THR A 295 3.56 0.83 -36.25
N ASP A 296 4.66 0.99 -36.99
CA ASP A 296 4.64 1.66 -38.32
C ASP A 296 3.70 0.95 -39.34
N THR A 297 3.35 -0.30 -39.08
CA THR A 297 2.44 -1.11 -39.90
C THR A 297 0.97 -1.04 -39.47
N GLY A 298 0.65 -0.21 -38.48
CA GLY A 298 -0.72 -0.01 -37.96
C GLY A 298 -1.18 -1.04 -36.93
N GLY A 299 -0.29 -1.99 -36.51
CA GLY A 299 -0.54 -2.92 -35.40
C GLY A 299 -0.09 -2.38 -34.06
N TYR A 300 -0.05 -3.26 -33.07
CA TYR A 300 0.39 -2.93 -31.70
C TYR A 300 1.52 -3.85 -31.25
N ALA A 301 2.47 -3.30 -30.51
CA ALA A 301 3.58 -4.06 -29.93
C ALA A 301 3.79 -3.75 -28.47
N VAL A 302 4.27 -4.75 -27.71
CA VAL A 302 4.62 -4.61 -26.30
C VAL A 302 6.07 -4.19 -26.15
N THR A 303 6.31 -3.08 -25.46
CA THR A 303 7.64 -2.66 -25.03
C THR A 303 7.99 -3.40 -23.74
N ALA A 304 8.78 -4.46 -23.83
CA ALA A 304 9.12 -5.33 -22.70
C ALA A 304 9.69 -4.56 -21.49
N ALA A 305 10.52 -3.55 -21.72
CA ALA A 305 11.10 -2.70 -20.68
C ALA A 305 10.04 -1.92 -19.87
N ARG A 306 8.85 -1.69 -20.41
CA ARG A 306 7.75 -0.99 -19.74
C ARG A 306 6.64 -1.93 -19.24
N CYS A 307 6.64 -3.19 -19.66
CA CYS A 307 5.61 -4.13 -19.28
C CYS A 307 5.86 -4.67 -17.85
N PHE A 308 4.88 -4.52 -16.98
CA PHE A 308 4.93 -5.06 -15.61
C PHE A 308 4.21 -6.41 -15.47
N GLY A 309 3.69 -6.96 -16.56
CA GLY A 309 3.08 -8.28 -16.58
C GLY A 309 1.76 -8.40 -15.82
N CYS A 310 0.94 -7.34 -15.80
CA CYS A 310 -0.32 -7.32 -15.05
C CYS A 310 -1.49 -8.07 -15.72
N GLY A 311 -1.39 -8.40 -17.01
CA GLY A 311 -2.40 -9.17 -17.75
C GLY A 311 -3.68 -8.43 -18.14
N LEU A 312 -3.84 -7.15 -17.79
CA LEU A 312 -5.05 -6.36 -18.11
C LEU A 312 -5.31 -6.22 -19.62
N CYS A 313 -4.26 -6.13 -20.44
CA CYS A 313 -4.39 -6.12 -21.89
C CYS A 313 -4.90 -7.47 -22.43
N ALA A 314 -4.41 -8.58 -21.87
CA ALA A 314 -4.85 -9.91 -22.26
C ALA A 314 -6.31 -10.19 -21.86
N SER A 315 -6.72 -9.76 -20.63
CA SER A 315 -8.11 -9.94 -20.17
C SER A 315 -9.13 -9.10 -20.94
N SER A 316 -8.69 -8.03 -21.61
CA SER A 316 -9.57 -7.14 -22.38
C SER A 316 -9.51 -7.37 -23.89
N CYS A 317 -8.66 -8.26 -24.39
CA CYS A 317 -8.54 -8.54 -25.82
C CYS A 317 -9.77 -9.29 -26.35
N PRO A 318 -10.59 -8.71 -27.27
CA PRO A 318 -11.85 -9.32 -27.69
C PRO A 318 -11.66 -10.56 -28.56
N VAL A 319 -10.46 -10.77 -29.12
CA VAL A 319 -10.09 -11.92 -29.96
C VAL A 319 -9.01 -12.79 -29.35
N GLU A 320 -8.69 -12.58 -28.07
CA GLU A 320 -7.68 -13.35 -27.31
C GLU A 320 -6.28 -13.40 -27.98
N ALA A 321 -5.94 -12.38 -28.76
CA ALA A 321 -4.64 -12.28 -29.45
C ALA A 321 -3.46 -11.94 -28.50
N ILE A 322 -3.67 -11.86 -27.18
CA ILE A 322 -2.62 -11.51 -26.23
C ILE A 322 -2.46 -12.65 -25.20
N SER A 323 -1.26 -13.20 -25.15
CA SER A 323 -0.85 -14.21 -24.18
C SER A 323 0.10 -13.62 -23.15
N MET A 324 0.20 -14.29 -21.99
CA MET A 324 1.15 -13.95 -20.93
C MET A 324 2.25 -15.01 -20.89
N GLN A 325 3.46 -14.62 -21.30
CA GLN A 325 4.63 -15.49 -21.35
C GLN A 325 5.37 -15.48 -20.02
N LEU A 326 5.71 -16.65 -19.48
CA LEU A 326 6.56 -16.80 -18.31
C LEU A 326 8.02 -16.45 -18.69
N VAL A 327 8.56 -15.38 -18.10
CA VAL A 327 9.91 -14.86 -18.45
C VAL A 327 10.91 -14.86 -17.29
N ALA A 328 10.48 -15.19 -16.08
CA ALA A 328 11.36 -15.24 -14.90
C ALA A 328 11.14 -16.52 -14.08
N SER A 329 12.20 -16.99 -13.39
CA SER A 329 12.14 -18.14 -12.49
C SER A 329 11.40 -17.84 -11.20
N GLU A 330 11.14 -18.86 -10.39
CA GLU A 330 10.51 -18.73 -9.08
C GLU A 330 11.31 -17.87 -8.10
N ASP A 331 12.64 -17.88 -8.20
CA ASP A 331 13.55 -17.06 -7.37
C ASP A 331 13.36 -15.54 -7.57
N HIS A 332 12.57 -15.14 -8.58
CA HIS A 332 12.20 -13.73 -8.78
C HIS A 332 11.37 -13.17 -7.61
N ILE A 333 10.68 -14.03 -6.88
CA ILE A 333 9.82 -13.63 -5.75
C ILE A 333 10.51 -14.02 -4.44
N PRO A 334 10.87 -13.04 -3.60
CA PRO A 334 11.55 -13.32 -2.34
C PRO A 334 10.71 -14.15 -1.37
N HIS A 335 11.34 -15.11 -0.71
CA HIS A 335 10.72 -15.81 0.41
C HIS A 335 10.66 -14.88 1.64
N LYS A 336 9.53 -14.85 2.31
CA LYS A 336 9.36 -14.08 3.55
C LYS A 336 10.12 -14.78 4.67
N ASP A 337 11.11 -14.10 5.21
CA ASP A 337 11.75 -14.54 6.45
C ASP A 337 10.72 -14.47 7.59
N PRO A 338 10.36 -15.61 8.21
CA PRO A 338 9.37 -15.63 9.28
C PRO A 338 9.83 -14.88 10.55
N THR A 339 11.11 -14.53 10.65
CA THR A 339 11.68 -13.77 11.78
C THR A 339 11.61 -12.26 11.59
N ILE A 340 11.40 -11.79 10.36
CA ILE A 340 11.25 -10.37 10.06
C ILE A 340 9.75 -10.02 10.09
N LEU A 341 9.24 -9.79 11.28
CA LEU A 341 8.06 -8.96 11.44
C LEU A 341 8.46 -7.55 10.99
N ARG A 342 7.65 -6.93 10.12
CA ARG A 342 7.91 -5.58 9.62
C ARG A 342 8.32 -4.68 10.78
N SER A 343 9.60 -4.33 10.80
CA SER A 343 10.17 -3.34 11.71
C SER A 343 9.76 -1.94 11.27
#